data_c2b5c2584af8ba81f4aecba9df799ce3
#
_entry.id   c2b5c2584af8ba81f4aecba9df799ce3
#
_cell.length_a   1.000
_cell.length_b   1.000
_cell.length_c   1.000
_cell.angle_alpha   90.00
_cell.angle_beta   90.00
_cell.angle_gamma   90.00
#
_symmetry.space_group_name_H-M   'P 1'
#
loop_
_entity.id
_entity.type
_entity.pdbx_description
1 polymer ?
#
loop_
_entity_poly.entity_id
_entity_poly.type
_entity_poly.pdbx_seq_one_letter_code
_entity_poly.pdbx_strand_id
1 'polypeptide(L)'
;MESFVEHIFVLLGASALVIAVFFLVFHFSPVRTLPSMVTLRVKAILGILAATFLTVVSVVLSVRYNHELQQLFPNIFEYGVLPAVSLSAVILLSFLICFVFKYEKAVWLHRNPKRSRLMLQAVNHTFKVEGVSIGSIDGINNGRGVSFSWFDGRFIAAGKHKVTFQFYTYRKLRRYAAMDIVYTKDITMEFLPGAVYMVEARPGSKNFYVTRDMKRSI
;
A
#
# COMPACT_ATOMS: atom_id res chain seq x y z
N MET A 1 -6.00 0.53 38.35
CA MET A 1 -6.97 0.84 37.25
C MET A 1 -6.57 2.10 36.50
N GLU A 2 -6.05 3.15 37.14
CA GLU A 2 -5.56 4.38 36.49
C GLU A 2 -4.43 4.11 35.46
N SER A 3 -3.43 3.31 35.82
CA SER A 3 -2.31 3.01 34.91
C SER A 3 -2.74 2.30 33.62
N PHE A 4 -3.77 1.45 33.68
CA PHE A 4 -4.29 0.74 32.50
C PHE A 4 -4.96 1.70 31.51
N VAL A 5 -5.69 2.69 32.04
CA VAL A 5 -6.38 3.71 31.23
C VAL A 5 -5.35 4.62 30.53
N GLU A 6 -4.31 5.06 31.25
CA GLU A 6 -3.21 5.86 30.68
C GLU A 6 -2.49 5.12 29.55
N HIS A 7 -2.23 3.83 29.72
CA HIS A 7 -1.58 2.99 28.70
C HIS A 7 -2.41 2.86 27.42
N ILE A 8 -3.75 2.74 27.58
CA ILE A 8 -4.67 2.73 26.43
C ILE A 8 -4.63 4.07 25.69
N PHE A 9 -4.61 5.20 26.39
CA PHE A 9 -4.54 6.53 25.76
C PHE A 9 -3.24 6.74 25.01
N VAL A 10 -2.09 6.31 25.53
CA VAL A 10 -0.80 6.39 24.82
C VAL A 10 -0.81 5.51 23.56
N LEU A 11 -1.35 4.30 23.66
CA LEU A 11 -1.46 3.37 22.53
C LEU A 11 -2.39 3.90 21.42
N LEU A 12 -3.53 4.47 21.83
CA LEU A 12 -4.47 5.12 20.92
C LEU A 12 -3.85 6.36 20.28
N GLY A 13 -3.13 7.18 21.04
CA GLY A 13 -2.44 8.37 20.55
C GLY A 13 -1.34 8.03 19.54
N ALA A 14 -0.51 7.03 19.83
CA ALA A 14 0.52 6.55 18.92
C ALA A 14 -0.08 5.97 17.63
N SER A 15 -1.13 5.17 17.75
CA SER A 15 -1.85 4.61 16.61
C SER A 15 -2.50 5.70 15.77
N ALA A 16 -3.13 6.70 16.39
CA ALA A 16 -3.73 7.85 15.72
C ALA A 16 -2.67 8.67 14.98
N LEU A 17 -1.49 8.87 15.56
CA LEU A 17 -0.38 9.59 14.92
C LEU A 17 0.15 8.86 13.69
N VAL A 18 0.32 7.54 13.76
CA VAL A 18 0.72 6.72 12.62
C VAL A 18 -0.33 6.79 11.51
N ILE A 19 -1.61 6.66 11.87
CA ILE A 19 -2.72 6.77 10.92
C ILE A 19 -2.77 8.17 10.30
N ALA A 20 -2.56 9.23 11.11
CA ALA A 20 -2.54 10.61 10.62
C ALA A 20 -1.39 10.85 9.65
N VAL A 21 -0.17 10.35 9.93
CA VAL A 21 0.98 10.44 9.01
C VAL A 21 0.70 9.68 7.71
N PHE A 22 0.15 8.46 7.79
CA PHE A 22 -0.26 7.73 6.59
C PHE A 22 -1.33 8.50 5.80
N PHE A 23 -2.32 9.07 6.49
CA PHE A 23 -3.39 9.86 5.86
C PHE A 23 -2.84 11.12 5.20
N LEU A 24 -1.91 11.86 5.84
CA LEU A 24 -1.24 13.03 5.28
C LEU A 24 -0.43 12.68 4.03
N VAL A 25 0.43 11.66 4.10
CA VAL A 25 1.21 11.19 2.96
C VAL A 25 0.28 10.79 1.81
N PHE A 26 -0.86 10.17 2.12
CA PHE A 26 -1.86 9.75 1.16
C PHE A 26 -2.62 10.91 0.53
N HIS A 27 -2.96 11.92 1.34
CA HIS A 27 -3.72 13.08 0.90
C HIS A 27 -2.90 14.00 -0.01
N PHE A 28 -1.61 14.17 0.29
CA PHE A 28 -0.69 15.01 -0.48
C PHE A 28 0.00 14.30 -1.64
N SER A 29 -0.14 12.99 -1.77
CA SER A 29 0.37 12.27 -2.93
C SER A 29 -0.44 12.64 -4.18
N PRO A 30 0.20 13.17 -5.24
CA PRO A 30 -0.49 13.55 -6.48
C PRO A 30 -1.08 12.33 -7.22
N VAL A 31 -0.61 11.14 -6.90
CA VAL A 31 -1.06 9.86 -7.48
C VAL A 31 -1.56 8.96 -6.37
N ARG A 32 -2.85 8.77 -6.31
CA ARG A 32 -3.55 8.02 -5.24
C ARG A 32 -3.47 6.50 -5.40
N THR A 33 -2.32 5.98 -5.79
CA THR A 33 -2.09 4.53 -5.83
C THR A 33 -1.30 4.11 -4.59
N LEU A 34 -1.90 3.29 -3.75
CA LEU A 34 -1.18 2.65 -2.67
C LEU A 34 -0.24 1.58 -3.21
N PRO A 35 0.95 1.42 -2.61
CA PRO A 35 1.74 0.22 -2.81
C PRO A 35 0.87 -0.99 -2.50
N SER A 36 0.63 -1.83 -3.49
CA SER A 36 -0.24 -2.98 -3.32
C SER A 36 0.58 -4.21 -2.94
N MET A 37 0.26 -4.83 -1.83
CA MET A 37 0.84 -6.13 -1.44
C MET A 37 0.64 -7.20 -2.51
N VAL A 38 -0.38 -7.07 -3.34
CA VAL A 38 -0.71 -8.03 -4.40
C VAL A 38 0.40 -8.12 -5.46
N THR A 39 1.18 -7.05 -5.66
CA THR A 39 2.30 -7.04 -6.60
C THR A 39 3.62 -7.54 -5.98
N LEU A 40 3.69 -7.69 -4.66
CA LEU A 40 4.86 -8.23 -3.98
C LEU A 40 5.06 -9.72 -4.26
N ARG A 41 6.31 -10.16 -4.20
CA ARG A 41 6.63 -11.59 -4.24
C ARG A 41 6.09 -12.29 -2.98
N VAL A 42 5.70 -13.55 -3.10
CA VAL A 42 5.16 -14.33 -1.99
C VAL A 42 6.13 -14.35 -0.79
N LYS A 43 7.43 -14.47 -1.03
CA LYS A 43 8.47 -14.44 0.03
C LYS A 43 8.45 -13.13 0.82
N ALA A 44 8.22 -11.99 0.17
CA ALA A 44 8.13 -10.69 0.83
C ALA A 44 6.86 -10.59 1.70
N ILE A 45 5.73 -11.10 1.20
CA ILE A 45 4.47 -11.17 1.96
C ILE A 45 4.66 -12.03 3.21
N LEU A 46 5.25 -13.22 3.07
CA LEU A 46 5.55 -14.10 4.22
C LEU A 46 6.49 -13.43 5.23
N GLY A 47 7.49 -12.68 4.76
CA GLY A 47 8.38 -11.89 5.63
C GLY A 47 7.62 -10.84 6.44
N ILE A 48 6.71 -10.09 5.82
CA ILE A 48 5.85 -9.11 6.50
C ILE A 48 4.95 -9.81 7.54
N LEU A 49 4.32 -10.93 7.17
CA LEU A 49 3.47 -11.69 8.10
C LEU A 49 4.27 -12.22 9.29
N ALA A 50 5.45 -12.78 9.06
CA ALA A 50 6.32 -13.26 10.13
C ALA A 50 6.75 -12.13 11.07
N ALA A 51 7.13 -10.97 10.52
CA ALA A 51 7.49 -9.80 11.31
C ALA A 51 6.31 -9.28 12.14
N THR A 52 5.13 -9.23 11.55
CA THR A 52 3.90 -8.84 12.27
C THR A 52 3.61 -9.81 13.41
N PHE A 53 3.72 -11.12 13.16
CA PHE A 53 3.54 -12.14 14.19
C PHE A 53 4.55 -11.98 15.34
N LEU A 54 5.84 -11.83 15.03
CA LEU A 54 6.89 -11.60 16.04
C LEU A 54 6.66 -10.32 16.85
N THR A 55 6.17 -9.25 16.20
CA THR A 55 5.81 -8.01 16.87
C THR A 55 4.68 -8.24 17.87
N VAL A 56 3.62 -8.95 17.48
CA VAL A 56 2.51 -9.28 18.38
C VAL A 56 2.99 -10.13 19.56
N VAL A 57 3.79 -11.16 19.30
CA VAL A 57 4.38 -12.00 20.35
C VAL A 57 5.23 -11.18 21.32
N SER A 58 6.07 -10.27 20.82
CA SER A 58 6.90 -9.39 21.65
C SER A 58 6.05 -8.51 22.58
N VAL A 59 4.95 -7.94 22.06
CA VAL A 59 4.02 -7.14 22.88
C VAL A 59 3.35 -8.00 23.95
N VAL A 60 2.87 -9.19 23.59
CA VAL A 60 2.22 -10.11 24.55
C VAL A 60 3.20 -10.53 25.64
N LEU A 61 4.44 -10.88 25.30
CA LEU A 61 5.47 -11.22 26.27
C LEU A 61 5.81 -10.04 27.19
N SER A 62 5.87 -8.83 26.65
CA SER A 62 6.13 -7.61 27.44
C SER A 62 5.01 -7.32 28.45
N VAL A 63 3.78 -7.63 28.10
CA VAL A 63 2.65 -7.55 29.05
C VAL A 63 2.82 -8.59 30.18
N ARG A 64 3.19 -9.81 29.83
CA ARG A 64 3.35 -10.91 30.78
C ARG A 64 4.51 -10.68 31.76
N TYR A 65 5.63 -10.17 31.27
CA TYR A 65 6.87 -9.95 32.03
C TYR A 65 7.08 -8.47 32.39
N ASN A 66 5.99 -7.70 32.51
CA ASN A 66 6.04 -6.25 32.74
C ASN A 66 6.85 -5.91 34.02
N HIS A 67 6.66 -6.64 35.09
CA HIS A 67 7.30 -6.37 36.37
C HIS A 67 8.81 -6.61 36.33
N GLU A 68 9.24 -7.73 35.75
CA GLU A 68 10.64 -8.10 35.58
C GLU A 68 11.38 -7.09 34.67
N LEU A 69 10.74 -6.67 33.59
CA LEU A 69 11.29 -5.69 32.66
C LEU A 69 11.46 -4.32 33.30
N GLN A 70 10.52 -3.86 34.12
CA GLN A 70 10.66 -2.61 34.88
C GLN A 70 11.82 -2.68 35.88
N GLN A 71 12.01 -3.79 36.57
CA GLN A 71 13.13 -3.97 37.51
C GLN A 71 14.48 -3.98 36.81
N LEU A 72 14.58 -4.61 35.64
CA LEU A 72 15.83 -4.68 34.86
C LEU A 72 16.21 -3.34 34.21
N PHE A 73 15.21 -2.55 33.79
CA PHE A 73 15.44 -1.32 33.03
C PHE A 73 14.58 -0.13 33.56
N PRO A 74 14.78 0.29 34.82
CA PRO A 74 13.93 1.29 35.45
C PRO A 74 13.91 2.64 34.70
N ASN A 75 15.06 3.07 34.17
CA ASN A 75 15.20 4.37 33.48
C ASN A 75 14.53 4.41 32.09
N ILE A 76 14.39 3.24 31.44
CA ILE A 76 13.78 3.15 30.11
C ILE A 76 12.26 3.05 30.21
N PHE A 77 11.79 2.43 31.30
CA PHE A 77 10.37 2.11 31.48
C PHE A 77 9.72 2.93 32.61
N GLU A 78 10.21 4.15 32.85
CA GLU A 78 9.67 5.06 33.85
C GLU A 78 8.13 5.25 33.70
N TYR A 79 7.67 5.38 32.45
CA TYR A 79 6.24 5.52 32.12
C TYR A 79 5.52 4.20 31.83
N GLY A 80 6.17 3.07 32.15
CA GLY A 80 5.65 1.73 31.92
C GLY A 80 6.22 1.03 30.69
N VAL A 81 6.37 -0.30 30.81
CA VAL A 81 6.92 -1.15 29.74
C VAL A 81 6.00 -1.21 28.53
N LEU A 82 4.70 -1.32 28.75
CA LEU A 82 3.73 -1.57 27.66
C LEU A 82 3.68 -0.43 26.63
N PRO A 83 3.60 0.86 27.00
CA PRO A 83 3.62 1.95 26.04
C PRO A 83 4.91 2.01 25.23
N ALA A 84 6.07 1.88 25.91
CA ALA A 84 7.38 1.94 25.27
C ALA A 84 7.58 0.81 24.26
N VAL A 85 7.25 -0.43 24.64
CA VAL A 85 7.38 -1.60 23.76
C VAL A 85 6.37 -1.52 22.60
N SER A 86 5.13 -1.13 22.85
CA SER A 86 4.12 -1.02 21.81
C SER A 86 4.48 0.05 20.78
N LEU A 87 4.93 1.21 21.23
CA LEU A 87 5.35 2.30 20.33
C LEU A 87 6.57 1.87 19.49
N SER A 88 7.57 1.29 20.14
CA SER A 88 8.78 0.80 19.46
C SER A 88 8.44 -0.29 18.45
N ALA A 89 7.55 -1.21 18.79
CA ALA A 89 7.09 -2.29 17.92
C ALA A 89 6.37 -1.75 16.67
N VAL A 90 5.48 -0.77 16.83
CA VAL A 90 4.77 -0.13 15.70
C VAL A 90 5.76 0.60 14.79
N ILE A 91 6.71 1.35 15.34
CA ILE A 91 7.74 2.06 14.59
C ILE A 91 8.59 1.07 13.79
N LEU A 92 9.14 0.05 14.45
CA LEU A 92 9.99 -0.97 13.82
C LEU A 92 9.24 -1.71 12.71
N LEU A 93 8.00 -2.12 12.95
CA LEU A 93 7.18 -2.80 11.95
C LEU A 93 6.92 -1.90 10.74
N SER A 94 6.63 -0.61 10.97
CA SER A 94 6.42 0.37 9.89
C SER A 94 7.68 0.54 9.05
N PHE A 95 8.85 0.67 9.68
CA PHE A 95 10.14 0.73 8.98
C PHE A 95 10.41 -0.53 8.17
N LEU A 96 10.16 -1.69 8.75
CA LEU A 96 10.38 -2.98 8.08
C LEU A 96 9.47 -3.13 6.86
N ILE A 97 8.20 -2.80 6.98
CA ILE A 97 7.26 -2.82 5.86
C ILE A 97 7.74 -1.87 4.75
N CYS A 98 8.10 -0.63 5.09
CA CYS A 98 8.63 0.34 4.13
C CYS A 98 9.92 -0.17 3.47
N PHE A 99 10.82 -0.79 4.23
CA PHE A 99 12.06 -1.36 3.71
C PHE A 99 11.79 -2.50 2.74
N VAL A 100 10.89 -3.43 3.09
CA VAL A 100 10.51 -4.54 2.21
C VAL A 100 9.95 -4.02 0.89
N PHE A 101 9.05 -3.04 0.93
CA PHE A 101 8.50 -2.44 -0.29
C PHE A 101 9.58 -1.75 -1.13
N LYS A 102 10.50 -0.99 -0.53
CA LYS A 102 11.61 -0.35 -1.24
C LYS A 102 12.54 -1.38 -1.87
N TYR A 103 12.87 -2.44 -1.14
CA TYR A 103 13.71 -3.52 -1.63
C TYR A 103 13.06 -4.25 -2.81
N GLU A 104 11.80 -4.64 -2.69
CA GLU A 104 11.06 -5.30 -3.77
C GLU A 104 10.95 -4.41 -5.01
N LYS A 105 10.73 -3.09 -4.81
CA LYS A 105 10.77 -2.11 -5.90
C LYS A 105 12.13 -2.12 -6.60
N ALA A 106 13.23 -2.02 -5.84
CA ALA A 106 14.58 -1.99 -6.39
C ALA A 106 14.88 -3.27 -7.18
N VAL A 107 14.54 -4.44 -6.64
CA VAL A 107 14.71 -5.74 -7.32
C VAL A 107 13.89 -5.80 -8.60
N TRP A 108 12.62 -5.33 -8.55
CA TRP A 108 11.77 -5.32 -9.74
C TRP A 108 12.31 -4.38 -10.82
N LEU A 109 12.75 -3.18 -10.44
CA LEU A 109 13.33 -2.19 -11.35
C LEU A 109 14.63 -2.69 -11.99
N HIS A 110 15.47 -3.40 -11.23
CA HIS A 110 16.70 -4.00 -11.75
C HIS A 110 16.40 -5.09 -12.78
N ARG A 111 15.37 -5.90 -12.57
CA ARG A 111 14.93 -6.94 -13.53
C ARG A 111 14.24 -6.38 -14.77
N ASN A 112 13.63 -5.20 -14.65
CA ASN A 112 12.90 -4.53 -15.72
C ASN A 112 13.48 -3.15 -16.01
N PRO A 113 14.71 -3.06 -16.58
CA PRO A 113 15.36 -1.79 -16.88
C PRO A 113 14.56 -1.01 -17.92
N LYS A 114 14.01 -1.72 -18.91
CA LYS A 114 13.08 -1.16 -19.90
C LYS A 114 11.65 -1.27 -19.35
N ARG A 115 11.17 -0.21 -18.74
CA ARG A 115 9.83 -0.15 -18.12
C ARG A 115 9.08 1.10 -18.55
N SER A 116 7.79 1.05 -18.41
CA SER A 116 6.88 2.20 -18.56
C SER A 116 6.20 2.49 -17.23
N ARG A 117 5.60 3.65 -17.12
CA ARG A 117 4.79 4.04 -15.96
C ARG A 117 3.34 4.21 -16.37
N LEU A 118 2.45 3.62 -15.61
CA LEU A 118 1.02 3.67 -15.81
C LEU A 118 0.36 4.43 -14.68
N MET A 119 -0.31 5.52 -15.01
CA MET A 119 -1.08 6.35 -14.09
C MET A 119 -2.56 6.02 -14.31
N LEU A 120 -3.22 5.52 -13.27
CA LEU A 120 -4.62 5.15 -13.31
C LEU A 120 -5.47 6.29 -12.75
N GLN A 121 -6.48 6.70 -13.48
CA GLN A 121 -7.40 7.74 -13.03
C GLN A 121 -8.12 7.31 -11.73
N ALA A 122 -8.17 8.22 -10.77
CA ALA A 122 -9.00 8.10 -9.59
C ALA A 122 -9.64 9.46 -9.29
N VAL A 123 -10.97 9.49 -9.24
CA VAL A 123 -11.75 10.69 -8.94
C VAL A 123 -12.38 10.51 -7.56
N ASN A 124 -12.12 11.45 -6.68
CA ASN A 124 -12.58 11.41 -5.31
C ASN A 124 -13.70 12.43 -5.12
N HIS A 125 -14.93 11.95 -5.07
CA HIS A 125 -16.10 12.76 -4.70
C HIS A 125 -16.34 12.70 -3.18
N THR A 126 -17.18 13.57 -2.65
CA THR A 126 -17.48 13.66 -1.22
C THR A 126 -17.89 12.30 -0.61
N PHE A 127 -18.79 11.57 -1.25
CA PHE A 127 -19.34 10.31 -0.73
C PHE A 127 -18.95 9.07 -1.54
N LYS A 128 -18.27 9.25 -2.66
CA LYS A 128 -18.00 8.20 -3.64
C LYS A 128 -16.59 8.37 -4.20
N VAL A 129 -15.93 7.27 -4.46
CA VAL A 129 -14.69 7.22 -5.24
C VAL A 129 -14.93 6.43 -6.50
N GLU A 130 -14.47 6.92 -7.61
CA GLU A 130 -14.47 6.26 -8.90
C GLU A 130 -13.05 6.17 -9.42
N GLY A 131 -12.72 5.06 -10.07
CA GLY A 131 -11.37 4.94 -10.59
C GLY A 131 -11.18 3.74 -11.49
N VAL A 132 -9.97 3.69 -12.02
CA VAL A 132 -9.51 2.59 -12.84
C VAL A 132 -8.58 1.70 -12.02
N SER A 133 -8.76 0.41 -12.10
CA SER A 133 -7.85 -0.59 -11.54
C SER A 133 -7.42 -1.59 -12.62
N ILE A 134 -6.42 -2.40 -12.30
CA ILE A 134 -5.95 -3.47 -13.17
C ILE A 134 -6.37 -4.79 -12.56
N GLY A 135 -7.18 -5.56 -13.27
CA GLY A 135 -7.58 -6.90 -12.88
C GLY A 135 -6.49 -7.92 -13.19
N SER A 136 -5.96 -7.90 -14.43
CA SER A 136 -4.87 -8.79 -14.84
C SER A 136 -3.98 -8.15 -15.89
N ILE A 137 -2.76 -8.68 -16.04
CA ILE A 137 -1.85 -8.40 -17.14
C ILE A 137 -1.36 -9.74 -17.68
N ASP A 138 -1.54 -9.98 -18.97
CA ASP A 138 -1.22 -11.25 -19.66
C ASP A 138 -1.87 -12.47 -18.97
N GLY A 139 -3.07 -12.31 -18.44
CA GLY A 139 -3.79 -13.34 -17.68
C GLY A 139 -3.30 -13.52 -16.23
N ILE A 140 -2.23 -12.84 -15.84
CA ILE A 140 -1.72 -12.90 -14.46
C ILE A 140 -2.52 -11.92 -13.59
N ASN A 141 -3.20 -12.44 -12.58
CA ASN A 141 -3.99 -11.65 -11.65
C ASN A 141 -3.14 -10.52 -11.02
N ASN A 142 -3.65 -9.28 -11.10
CA ASN A 142 -2.95 -8.07 -10.69
C ASN A 142 -1.57 -7.85 -11.33
N GLY A 143 -1.21 -8.59 -12.39
CA GLY A 143 0.05 -8.45 -13.12
C GLY A 143 1.29 -8.64 -12.25
N ARG A 144 1.26 -9.56 -11.28
CA ARG A 144 2.40 -9.87 -10.41
C ARG A 144 3.62 -10.31 -11.25
N GLY A 145 4.76 -9.67 -11.02
CA GLY A 145 5.99 -9.92 -11.76
C GLY A 145 6.14 -9.08 -13.03
N VAL A 146 5.07 -8.87 -13.80
CA VAL A 146 5.05 -8.01 -14.99
C VAL A 146 4.90 -6.54 -14.62
N SER A 147 4.27 -6.25 -13.48
CA SER A 147 4.08 -4.90 -12.98
C SER A 147 4.38 -4.77 -11.49
N PHE A 148 4.65 -3.55 -11.06
CA PHE A 148 4.87 -3.19 -9.66
C PHE A 148 4.11 -1.91 -9.31
N SER A 149 3.27 -1.97 -8.26
CA SER A 149 2.49 -0.83 -7.79
C SER A 149 3.29 -0.01 -6.77
N TRP A 150 3.35 1.30 -6.97
CA TRP A 150 4.02 2.24 -6.08
C TRP A 150 3.17 3.50 -5.89
N PHE A 151 3.52 4.37 -4.92
CA PHE A 151 2.79 5.60 -4.61
C PHE A 151 2.60 6.55 -5.79
N ASP A 152 3.54 6.55 -6.73
CA ASP A 152 3.58 7.44 -7.88
C ASP A 152 3.07 6.81 -9.18
N GLY A 153 2.36 5.69 -9.08
CA GLY A 153 1.77 4.96 -10.18
C GLY A 153 2.17 3.50 -10.22
N ARG A 154 1.83 2.85 -11.30
CA ARG A 154 2.16 1.45 -11.54
C ARG A 154 3.23 1.34 -12.61
N PHE A 155 4.34 0.71 -12.28
CA PHE A 155 5.35 0.35 -13.26
C PHE A 155 4.92 -0.93 -13.99
N ILE A 156 5.14 -0.97 -15.29
CA ILE A 156 4.88 -2.12 -16.14
C ILE A 156 6.12 -2.40 -17.00
N ALA A 157 6.47 -3.65 -17.22
CA ALA A 157 7.54 -4.02 -18.13
C ALA A 157 7.24 -3.46 -19.54
N ALA A 158 8.27 -3.04 -20.27
CA ALA A 158 8.09 -2.61 -21.66
C ALA A 158 7.82 -3.81 -22.55
N GLY A 159 7.00 -3.61 -23.59
CA GLY A 159 6.59 -4.62 -24.52
C GLY A 159 5.10 -4.64 -24.77
N LYS A 160 4.65 -5.61 -25.53
CA LYS A 160 3.24 -5.82 -25.84
C LYS A 160 2.57 -6.64 -24.75
N HIS A 161 1.59 -6.05 -24.08
CA HIS A 161 0.86 -6.68 -22.98
C HIS A 161 -0.65 -6.57 -23.21
N LYS A 162 -1.38 -7.61 -22.79
CA LYS A 162 -2.83 -7.61 -22.71
C LYS A 162 -3.22 -7.23 -21.28
N VAL A 163 -3.78 -6.04 -21.09
CA VAL A 163 -4.18 -5.51 -19.77
C VAL A 163 -5.69 -5.53 -19.63
N THR A 164 -6.17 -6.14 -18.57
CA THR A 164 -7.57 -6.11 -18.17
C THR A 164 -7.79 -4.93 -17.23
N PHE A 165 -8.37 -3.86 -17.76
CA PHE A 165 -8.77 -2.71 -16.96
C PHE A 165 -10.14 -2.91 -16.36
N GLN A 166 -10.36 -2.39 -15.16
CA GLN A 166 -11.62 -2.42 -14.43
C GLN A 166 -11.98 -1.01 -13.99
N PHE A 167 -13.18 -0.55 -14.33
CA PHE A 167 -13.74 0.65 -13.75
C PHE A 167 -14.51 0.27 -12.49
N TYR A 168 -14.14 0.89 -11.38
CA TYR A 168 -14.73 0.63 -10.09
C TYR A 168 -15.33 1.87 -9.46
N THR A 169 -16.33 1.63 -8.61
CA THR A 169 -16.87 2.64 -7.70
C THR A 169 -16.92 2.07 -6.30
N TYR A 170 -16.70 2.90 -5.29
CA TYR A 170 -17.03 2.55 -3.92
C TYR A 170 -17.60 3.74 -3.16
N ARG A 171 -18.56 3.47 -2.26
CA ARG A 171 -19.17 4.49 -1.39
C ARG A 171 -18.39 4.55 -0.07
N LYS A 172 -17.92 5.74 0.33
CA LYS A 172 -17.09 5.94 1.52
C LYS A 172 -17.80 5.62 2.85
N LEU A 173 -19.13 5.75 2.88
CA LEU A 173 -19.94 5.57 4.09
C LEU A 173 -20.58 4.20 4.22
N ARG A 174 -20.29 3.27 3.32
CA ARG A 174 -20.83 1.92 3.42
C ARG A 174 -20.04 1.12 4.46
N ARG A 175 -20.73 0.44 5.37
CA ARG A 175 -20.16 -0.35 6.49
C ARG A 175 -19.16 -1.43 6.04
N TYR A 176 -19.26 -1.87 4.78
CA TYR A 176 -18.32 -2.73 4.09
C TYR A 176 -17.96 -2.03 2.78
N ALA A 177 -16.78 -1.48 2.71
CA ALA A 177 -16.24 -0.82 1.51
C ALA A 177 -15.89 -1.87 0.42
N ALA A 178 -16.91 -2.56 -0.08
CA ALA A 178 -16.74 -3.41 -1.25
C ALA A 178 -16.57 -2.51 -2.48
N MET A 179 -15.54 -2.80 -3.25
CA MET A 179 -15.30 -2.17 -4.54
C MET A 179 -16.27 -2.78 -5.55
N ASP A 180 -17.25 -2.00 -6.01
CA ASP A 180 -18.18 -2.43 -7.04
C ASP A 180 -17.51 -2.24 -8.41
N ILE A 181 -17.22 -3.32 -9.12
CA ILE A 181 -16.70 -3.29 -10.49
C ILE A 181 -17.89 -3.04 -11.43
N VAL A 182 -17.88 -1.89 -12.09
CA VAL A 182 -18.96 -1.46 -12.99
C VAL A 182 -18.80 -2.08 -14.37
N TYR A 183 -17.61 -2.09 -14.92
CA TYR A 183 -17.27 -2.79 -16.16
C TYR A 183 -15.79 -3.12 -16.22
N THR A 184 -15.48 -4.08 -17.08
CA THR A 184 -14.14 -4.58 -17.34
C THR A 184 -13.89 -4.62 -18.84
N LYS A 185 -12.67 -4.30 -19.27
CA LYS A 185 -12.26 -4.40 -20.67
C LYS A 185 -10.82 -4.80 -20.82
N ASP A 186 -10.56 -5.71 -21.74
CA ASP A 186 -9.22 -6.11 -22.16
C ASP A 186 -8.71 -5.16 -23.26
N ILE A 187 -7.52 -4.64 -23.06
CA ILE A 187 -6.83 -3.80 -24.04
C ILE A 187 -5.44 -4.36 -24.24
N THR A 188 -5.13 -4.69 -25.50
CA THR A 188 -3.75 -5.08 -25.89
C THR A 188 -3.05 -3.85 -26.44
N MET A 189 -1.92 -3.49 -25.84
CA MET A 189 -1.13 -2.33 -26.23
C MET A 189 0.35 -2.57 -26.02
N GLU A 190 1.16 -1.78 -26.71
CA GLU A 190 2.61 -1.79 -26.57
C GLU A 190 3.05 -0.68 -25.61
N PHE A 191 3.78 -1.08 -24.58
CA PHE A 191 4.37 -0.16 -23.60
C PHE A 191 5.81 0.17 -24.00
N LEU A 192 6.05 1.39 -24.42
CA LEU A 192 7.36 1.86 -24.84
C LEU A 192 8.26 2.14 -23.64
N PRO A 193 9.55 1.79 -23.70
CA PRO A 193 10.50 2.07 -22.60
C PRO A 193 10.52 3.55 -22.20
N GLY A 194 10.49 3.82 -20.89
CA GLY A 194 10.54 5.18 -20.34
C GLY A 194 9.27 6.00 -20.51
N ALA A 195 8.25 5.47 -21.20
CA ALA A 195 7.01 6.22 -21.44
C ALA A 195 6.09 6.23 -20.21
N VAL A 196 5.34 7.32 -20.06
CA VAL A 196 4.28 7.47 -19.08
C VAL A 196 2.93 7.42 -19.80
N TYR A 197 2.04 6.55 -19.32
CA TYR A 197 0.70 6.39 -19.85
C TYR A 197 -0.32 6.80 -18.78
N MET A 198 -1.36 7.49 -19.19
CA MET A 198 -2.52 7.80 -18.36
C MET A 198 -3.73 6.99 -18.86
N VAL A 199 -4.43 6.36 -17.94
CA VAL A 199 -5.64 5.59 -18.24
C VAL A 199 -6.84 6.23 -17.57
N GLU A 200 -7.81 6.60 -18.40
CA GLU A 200 -9.04 7.23 -17.99
C GLU A 200 -10.24 6.34 -18.35
N ALA A 201 -11.20 6.27 -17.45
CA ALA A 201 -12.45 5.60 -17.72
C ALA A 201 -13.43 6.52 -18.46
N ARG A 202 -14.16 5.98 -19.44
CA ARG A 202 -15.30 6.63 -20.09
C ARG A 202 -16.57 5.83 -19.80
N PRO A 203 -17.26 6.12 -18.69
CA PRO A 203 -18.40 5.32 -18.25
C PRO A 203 -19.55 5.26 -19.30
N GLY A 204 -19.82 6.36 -20.01
CA GLY A 204 -20.86 6.42 -21.02
C GLY A 204 -20.68 5.44 -22.19
N SER A 205 -19.43 5.17 -22.59
CA SER A 205 -19.10 4.20 -23.65
C SER A 205 -18.62 2.85 -23.11
N LYS A 206 -18.55 2.69 -21.77
CA LYS A 206 -17.96 1.53 -21.08
C LYS A 206 -16.57 1.17 -21.63
N ASN A 207 -15.75 2.20 -21.84
CA ASN A 207 -14.44 2.07 -22.46
C ASN A 207 -13.36 2.76 -21.61
N PHE A 208 -12.10 2.48 -21.94
CA PHE A 208 -10.94 3.15 -21.36
C PHE A 208 -10.20 3.90 -22.46
N TYR A 209 -9.74 5.08 -22.12
CA TYR A 209 -8.90 5.90 -22.97
C TYR A 209 -7.48 5.89 -22.40
N VAL A 210 -6.52 5.45 -23.21
CA VAL A 210 -5.12 5.37 -22.82
C VAL A 210 -4.34 6.40 -23.63
N THR A 211 -3.78 7.39 -22.94
CA THR A 211 -2.94 8.42 -23.54
C THR A 211 -1.50 8.27 -23.10
N ARG A 212 -0.57 8.52 -24.02
CA ARG A 212 0.84 8.66 -23.70
C ARG A 212 1.13 10.12 -23.35
N ASP A 213 1.69 10.37 -22.17
CA ASP A 213 2.17 11.69 -21.79
C ASP A 213 3.55 11.93 -22.43
N MET A 214 3.57 12.80 -23.45
CA MET A 214 4.79 13.15 -24.19
C MET A 214 5.74 14.07 -23.40
N LYS A 215 5.23 14.73 -22.35
CA LYS A 215 6.01 15.67 -21.53
C LYS A 215 6.73 15.02 -20.36
N ARG A 216 6.35 13.79 -20.02
CA ARG A 216 6.94 13.04 -18.90
C ARG A 216 7.64 11.79 -19.43
N SER A 217 8.91 11.64 -19.05
CA SER A 217 9.69 10.40 -19.18
C SER A 217 10.11 9.94 -17.79
N ILE A 218 10.35 8.64 -17.64
CA ILE A 218 10.85 8.05 -16.38
C ILE A 218 12.37 8.20 -16.32
#